data_66dc344482e2317258e4521e910a4701
#
_entry.id   66dc344482e2317258e4521e910a4701
#
_cell.length_a   1.000
_cell.length_b   1.000
_cell.length_c   1.000
_cell.angle_alpha   90.00
_cell.angle_beta   90.00
_cell.angle_gamma   90.00
#
_symmetry.space_group_name_H-M   'P 1'
#
loop_
_entity.id
_entity.type
_entity.pdbx_description
1 polymer ?
#
loop_
_entity_poly.entity_id
_entity_poly.type
_entity_poly.pdbx_seq_one_letter_code
_entity_poly.pdbx_strand_id
1 'polypeptide(L)'
;MVIGVAQRPADGETLCGDVYVIVPRGGATLVALADGLGHGPEAARAARAFCSHVEAGADAPLEEILASADRAVAGTRGVAASLLRLEPPGHAEFAGVGNVVLRVLGRTLVHPLNVAGILGRRNTRKLRTERFAVSPGDLLVMHTDGVSGRWERDDLGADAPDRVARGLLDTHGRSHDDATCVVVRWDGAPHRPDAEGEG
;
A
#
# COMPACT_ATOMS: atom_id res chain seq x y z
N MET A 1 0.30 -10.41 -12.40
CA MET A 1 -0.35 -9.13 -12.09
C MET A 1 0.44 -7.97 -12.66
N VAL A 2 -0.23 -6.86 -12.92
CA VAL A 2 0.39 -5.60 -13.33
C VAL A 2 0.17 -4.59 -12.22
N ILE A 3 1.20 -3.84 -11.84
CA ILE A 3 1.14 -2.87 -10.76
C ILE A 3 1.53 -1.50 -11.32
N GLY A 4 0.74 -0.49 -10.99
CA GLY A 4 1.00 0.91 -11.30
C GLY A 4 1.04 1.73 -10.03
N VAL A 5 1.92 2.74 -9.98
CA VAL A 5 2.07 3.61 -8.82
C VAL A 5 2.12 5.07 -9.24
N ALA A 6 1.47 5.90 -8.47
CA ALA A 6 1.63 7.35 -8.54
C ALA A 6 1.88 7.89 -7.13
N GLN A 7 2.84 8.82 -7.02
CA GLN A 7 3.25 9.40 -5.75
C GLN A 7 3.61 10.87 -5.92
N ARG A 8 3.29 11.67 -4.91
CA ARG A 8 3.59 13.10 -4.88
C ARG A 8 3.83 13.55 -3.45
N PRO A 9 4.86 14.38 -3.18
CA PRO A 9 5.01 15.06 -1.89
C PRO A 9 3.94 16.13 -1.69
N ALA A 10 3.74 16.53 -0.44
CA ALA A 10 2.95 17.72 -0.09
C ALA A 10 3.54 18.99 -0.74
N ASP A 11 2.68 19.99 -1.00
CA ASP A 11 3.14 21.26 -1.57
C ASP A 11 4.22 21.89 -0.69
N GLY A 12 5.32 22.29 -1.34
CA GLY A 12 6.48 22.88 -0.66
C GLY A 12 7.50 21.85 -0.13
N GLU A 13 7.19 20.56 -0.17
CA GLU A 13 8.12 19.51 0.22
C GLU A 13 8.86 18.93 -1.01
N THR A 14 10.08 18.49 -0.79
CA THR A 14 10.91 17.81 -1.81
C THR A 14 10.93 16.30 -1.64
N LEU A 15 10.52 15.81 -0.47
CA LEU A 15 10.48 14.40 -0.13
C LEU A 15 9.05 14.03 0.27
N CYS A 16 8.53 12.99 -0.33
CA CYS A 16 7.26 12.40 0.06
C CYS A 16 7.43 11.62 1.37
N GLY A 17 6.54 11.86 2.33
CA GLY A 17 6.48 11.14 3.60
C GLY A 17 5.92 9.73 3.46
N ASP A 18 5.24 9.45 2.34
CA ASP A 18 4.79 8.10 2.02
C ASP A 18 5.91 7.27 1.39
N VAL A 19 5.89 5.97 1.62
CA VAL A 19 6.79 5.01 0.95
C VAL A 19 6.03 3.71 0.67
N TYR A 20 6.29 3.11 -0.49
CA TYR A 20 5.78 1.80 -0.83
C TYR A 20 6.91 0.83 -1.17
N VAL A 21 6.64 -0.47 -1.05
CA VAL A 21 7.50 -1.54 -1.56
C VAL A 21 6.66 -2.65 -2.18
N ILE A 22 7.21 -3.28 -3.20
CA ILE A 22 6.63 -4.42 -3.90
C ILE A 22 7.67 -5.53 -3.84
N VAL A 23 7.36 -6.62 -3.12
CA VAL A 23 8.29 -7.71 -2.84
C VAL A 23 7.76 -9.01 -3.46
N PRO A 24 8.18 -9.37 -4.67
CA PRO A 24 7.92 -10.70 -5.22
C PRO A 24 8.73 -11.76 -4.46
N ARG A 25 8.08 -12.78 -3.91
CA ARG A 25 8.75 -13.85 -3.18
C ARG A 25 7.94 -15.13 -3.11
N GLY A 26 8.57 -16.27 -3.38
CA GLY A 26 7.95 -17.60 -3.18
C GLY A 26 6.70 -17.85 -4.03
N GLY A 27 6.53 -17.18 -5.16
CA GLY A 27 5.30 -17.25 -5.96
C GLY A 27 4.19 -16.29 -5.51
N ALA A 28 4.35 -15.62 -4.37
CA ALA A 28 3.50 -14.53 -3.90
C ALA A 28 4.08 -13.16 -4.25
N THR A 29 3.28 -12.11 -4.09
CA THR A 29 3.74 -10.72 -4.09
C THR A 29 3.19 -10.00 -2.87
N LEU A 30 4.09 -9.43 -2.07
CA LEU A 30 3.73 -8.56 -0.96
C LEU A 30 3.84 -7.10 -1.42
N VAL A 31 2.76 -6.35 -1.28
CA VAL A 31 2.71 -4.90 -1.49
C VAL A 31 2.55 -4.26 -0.12
N ALA A 32 3.42 -3.32 0.20
CA ALA A 32 3.29 -2.50 1.40
C ALA A 32 3.22 -1.03 1.03
N LEU A 33 2.37 -0.30 1.73
CA LEU A 33 2.25 1.16 1.64
C LEU A 33 2.25 1.74 3.05
N ALA A 34 3.12 2.72 3.27
CA ALA A 34 3.32 3.38 4.55
C ALA A 34 3.22 4.89 4.40
N ASP A 35 2.48 5.51 5.28
CA ASP A 35 2.33 6.95 5.48
C ASP A 35 3.03 7.34 6.79
N GLY A 36 4.12 8.10 6.68
CA GLY A 36 4.86 8.61 7.84
C GLY A 36 4.15 9.82 8.44
N LEU A 37 3.93 9.83 9.75
CA LEU A 37 3.17 10.89 10.41
C LEU A 37 3.72 12.29 10.12
N GLY A 38 2.84 13.16 9.54
CA GLY A 38 3.18 14.48 9.05
C GLY A 38 3.77 14.41 7.64
N HIS A 39 4.62 15.31 7.25
CA HIS A 39 5.22 15.39 5.91
C HIS A 39 6.72 15.66 5.98
N GLY A 40 7.39 15.57 4.82
CA GLY A 40 8.80 15.88 4.68
C GLY A 40 9.77 14.82 5.24
N PRO A 41 11.03 15.18 5.52
CA PRO A 41 12.13 14.23 5.77
C PRO A 41 11.90 13.27 6.95
N GLU A 42 11.27 13.72 8.04
CA GLU A 42 11.04 12.90 9.23
C GLU A 42 9.92 11.88 9.01
N ALA A 43 8.87 12.24 8.26
CA ALA A 43 7.82 11.32 7.83
C ALA A 43 8.42 10.27 6.89
N ALA A 44 9.16 10.69 5.87
CA ALA A 44 9.86 9.81 4.94
C ALA A 44 10.81 8.84 5.65
N ARG A 45 11.53 9.28 6.69
CA ARG A 45 12.41 8.43 7.49
C ARG A 45 11.65 7.32 8.19
N ALA A 46 10.48 7.64 8.77
CA ALA A 46 9.64 6.67 9.45
C ALA A 46 9.08 5.63 8.47
N ALA A 47 8.53 6.08 7.33
CA ALA A 47 7.97 5.21 6.31
C ALA A 47 9.03 4.32 5.66
N ARG A 48 10.24 4.83 5.38
CA ARG A 48 11.36 4.03 4.86
C ARG A 48 11.81 2.95 5.85
N ALA A 49 11.91 3.29 7.14
CA ALA A 49 12.27 2.31 8.16
C ALA A 49 11.25 1.16 8.23
N PHE A 50 9.95 1.48 8.10
CA PHE A 50 8.91 0.48 7.99
C PHE A 50 9.08 -0.40 6.75
N CYS A 51 9.21 0.20 5.57
CA CYS A 51 9.31 -0.54 4.30
C CYS A 51 10.55 -1.43 4.26
N SER A 52 11.71 -0.96 4.71
CA SER A 52 12.93 -1.80 4.79
C SER A 52 12.73 -2.99 5.74
N HIS A 53 11.98 -2.81 6.84
CA HIS A 53 11.65 -3.91 7.74
C HIS A 53 10.72 -4.94 7.08
N VAL A 54 9.73 -4.48 6.32
CA VAL A 54 8.81 -5.35 5.55
C VAL A 54 9.57 -6.17 4.51
N GLU A 55 10.48 -5.54 3.75
CA GLU A 55 11.30 -6.24 2.75
C GLU A 55 12.13 -7.37 3.37
N ALA A 56 12.74 -7.13 4.52
CA ALA A 56 13.55 -8.11 5.23
C ALA A 56 12.71 -9.29 5.79
N GLY A 57 11.45 -9.04 6.14
CA GLY A 57 10.56 -10.01 6.77
C GLY A 57 9.41 -10.50 5.89
N ALA A 58 9.48 -10.34 4.57
CA ALA A 58 8.34 -10.51 3.66
C ALA A 58 7.70 -11.93 3.66
N ASP A 59 8.40 -12.95 4.15
CA ASP A 59 7.88 -14.34 4.22
C ASP A 59 7.03 -14.60 5.47
N ALA A 60 7.10 -13.74 6.49
CA ALA A 60 6.36 -13.92 7.74
C ALA A 60 4.86 -13.64 7.58
N PRO A 61 3.99 -14.13 8.48
CA PRO A 61 2.59 -13.72 8.56
C PRO A 61 2.44 -12.20 8.68
N LEU A 62 1.42 -11.60 8.05
CA LEU A 62 1.26 -10.14 7.99
C LEU A 62 1.17 -9.50 9.39
N GLU A 63 0.51 -10.16 10.35
CA GLU A 63 0.43 -9.68 11.74
C GLU A 63 1.80 -9.65 12.44
N GLU A 64 2.66 -10.62 12.15
CA GLU A 64 4.01 -10.68 12.70
C GLU A 64 4.91 -9.58 12.09
N ILE A 65 4.77 -9.33 10.78
CA ILE A 65 5.46 -8.23 10.11
C ILE A 65 5.06 -6.90 10.77
N LEU A 66 3.76 -6.63 10.93
CA LEU A 66 3.28 -5.39 11.55
C LEU A 66 3.70 -5.29 13.02
N ALA A 67 3.62 -6.38 13.78
CA ALA A 67 4.02 -6.39 15.19
C ALA A 67 5.52 -6.15 15.40
N SER A 68 6.36 -6.68 14.52
CA SER A 68 7.80 -6.43 14.55
C SER A 68 8.16 -5.05 14.01
N ALA A 69 7.45 -4.57 12.98
CA ALA A 69 7.60 -3.22 12.43
C ALA A 69 7.25 -2.14 13.47
N ASP A 70 6.23 -2.35 14.31
CA ASP A 70 5.89 -1.41 15.42
C ASP A 70 7.10 -1.14 16.32
N ARG A 71 7.93 -2.16 16.57
CA ARG A 71 9.19 -2.00 17.31
C ARG A 71 10.28 -1.35 16.48
N ALA A 72 10.39 -1.70 15.20
CA ALA A 72 11.44 -1.21 14.31
C ALA A 72 11.31 0.30 14.04
N VAL A 73 10.08 0.83 13.99
CA VAL A 73 9.83 2.26 13.79
C VAL A 73 9.69 3.04 15.10
N ALA A 74 9.91 2.40 16.26
CA ALA A 74 9.92 3.09 17.54
C ALA A 74 10.99 4.18 17.57
N GLY A 75 10.68 5.35 18.13
CA GLY A 75 11.58 6.51 18.14
C GLY A 75 11.55 7.36 16.85
N THR A 76 10.76 6.97 15.85
CA THR A 76 10.39 7.83 14.73
C THR A 76 9.09 8.60 15.04
N ARG A 77 8.58 9.37 14.05
CA ARG A 77 7.25 9.97 14.14
C ARG A 77 6.13 8.91 14.20
N GLY A 78 6.41 7.67 13.76
CA GLY A 78 5.43 6.61 13.59
C GLY A 78 4.85 6.60 12.17
N VAL A 79 4.16 5.51 11.84
CA VAL A 79 3.56 5.31 10.51
C VAL A 79 2.16 4.73 10.61
N ALA A 80 1.27 5.14 9.70
CA ALA A 80 0.13 4.35 9.28
C ALA A 80 0.57 3.45 8.12
N ALA A 81 0.18 2.18 8.09
CA ALA A 81 0.65 1.30 7.04
C ALA A 81 -0.30 0.14 6.78
N SER A 82 -0.30 -0.35 5.55
CA SER A 82 -1.05 -1.52 5.13
C SER A 82 -0.19 -2.47 4.29
N LEU A 83 -0.45 -3.75 4.47
CA LEU A 83 0.17 -4.87 3.77
C LEU A 83 -0.89 -5.63 2.98
N LEU A 84 -0.59 -5.93 1.73
CA LEU A 84 -1.40 -6.77 0.86
C LEU A 84 -0.52 -7.87 0.29
N ARG A 85 -0.82 -9.13 0.60
CA ARG A 85 -0.17 -10.29 -0.03
C ARG A 85 -1.12 -10.91 -1.03
N LEU A 86 -0.63 -11.17 -2.22
CA LEU A 86 -1.36 -11.79 -3.32
C LEU A 86 -0.66 -13.05 -3.76
N GLU A 87 -1.40 -14.15 -3.82
CA GLU A 87 -0.91 -15.48 -4.19
C GLU A 87 -1.81 -16.12 -5.25
N PRO A 88 -1.24 -16.78 -6.28
CA PRO A 88 -2.01 -17.61 -7.18
C PRO A 88 -2.76 -18.75 -6.44
N PRO A 89 -3.93 -19.16 -6.91
CA PRO A 89 -4.64 -18.65 -8.09
C PRO A 89 -5.47 -17.37 -7.86
N GLY A 90 -5.49 -16.79 -6.67
CA GLY A 90 -6.26 -15.60 -6.32
C GLY A 90 -6.53 -15.48 -4.84
N HIS A 91 -5.60 -15.92 -3.99
CA HIS A 91 -5.66 -15.71 -2.56
C HIS A 91 -5.08 -14.35 -2.20
N ALA A 92 -5.82 -13.57 -1.44
CA ALA A 92 -5.40 -12.28 -0.93
C ALA A 92 -5.45 -12.23 0.59
N GLU A 93 -4.40 -11.71 1.20
CA GLU A 93 -4.33 -11.38 2.62
C GLU A 93 -4.07 -9.89 2.79
N PHE A 94 -4.78 -9.26 3.71
CA PHE A 94 -4.62 -7.86 4.04
C PHE A 94 -4.51 -7.66 5.54
N ALA A 95 -3.59 -6.82 5.96
CA ALA A 95 -3.48 -6.33 7.32
C ALA A 95 -3.00 -4.88 7.32
N GLY A 96 -3.59 -4.03 8.16
CA GLY A 96 -3.20 -2.63 8.21
C GLY A 96 -3.47 -1.96 9.54
N VAL A 97 -2.77 -0.87 9.78
CA VAL A 97 -2.87 0.01 10.95
C VAL A 97 -2.97 1.45 10.47
N GLY A 98 -3.98 2.18 10.94
CA GLY A 98 -4.18 3.58 10.61
C GLY A 98 -5.08 3.80 9.40
N ASN A 99 -4.72 4.74 8.53
CA ASN A 99 -5.56 5.33 7.49
C ASN A 99 -5.15 4.98 6.04
N VAL A 100 -4.15 4.11 5.85
CA VAL A 100 -3.80 3.59 4.51
C VAL A 100 -4.82 2.54 4.10
N VAL A 101 -5.70 2.84 3.17
CA VAL A 101 -6.84 1.99 2.82
C VAL A 101 -6.58 1.10 1.62
N LEU A 102 -7.31 -0.03 1.55
CA LEU A 102 -7.42 -0.89 0.39
C LEU A 102 -8.89 -0.95 -0.05
N ARG A 103 -9.14 -0.78 -1.34
CA ARG A 103 -10.45 -1.08 -1.98
C ARG A 103 -10.22 -2.09 -3.10
N VAL A 104 -11.02 -3.14 -3.11
CA VAL A 104 -11.00 -4.16 -4.17
C VAL A 104 -12.25 -4.00 -5.02
N LEU A 105 -12.05 -3.78 -6.31
CA LEU A 105 -13.10 -3.55 -7.29
C LEU A 105 -13.09 -4.68 -8.31
N GLY A 106 -13.95 -5.64 -8.09
CA GLY A 106 -14.08 -6.83 -8.92
C GLY A 106 -15.51 -7.31 -8.98
N ARG A 107 -15.68 -8.63 -9.05
CA ARG A 107 -16.99 -9.26 -8.96
C ARG A 107 -17.64 -9.00 -7.62
N THR A 108 -16.86 -8.92 -6.56
CA THR A 108 -17.29 -8.56 -5.21
C THR A 108 -16.49 -7.36 -4.74
N LEU A 109 -17.20 -6.37 -4.18
CA LEU A 109 -16.54 -5.24 -3.53
C LEU A 109 -16.03 -5.71 -2.17
N VAL A 110 -14.74 -5.52 -1.92
CA VAL A 110 -14.11 -5.82 -0.63
C VAL A 110 -13.42 -4.55 -0.12
N HIS A 111 -13.71 -4.21 1.12
CA HIS A 111 -13.11 -3.08 1.83
C HIS A 111 -12.54 -3.58 3.15
N PRO A 112 -11.34 -4.15 3.17
CA PRO A 112 -10.72 -4.62 4.40
C PRO A 112 -10.50 -3.46 5.35
N LEU A 113 -10.64 -3.71 6.65
CA LEU A 113 -10.57 -2.67 7.66
C LEU A 113 -9.22 -2.66 8.38
N ASN A 114 -8.62 -1.50 8.45
CA ASN A 114 -7.44 -1.28 9.27
C ASN A 114 -7.76 -1.31 10.77
N VAL A 115 -6.78 -1.75 11.53
CA VAL A 115 -6.80 -1.58 12.99
C VAL A 115 -6.46 -0.14 13.32
N ALA A 116 -7.22 0.47 14.24
CA ALA A 116 -6.92 1.81 14.69
C ALA A 116 -5.58 1.86 15.45
N GLY A 117 -4.75 2.84 15.14
CA GLY A 117 -3.44 3.02 15.79
C GLY A 117 -2.41 3.64 14.85
N ILE A 118 -1.19 3.74 15.36
CA ILE A 118 0.00 4.20 14.66
C ILE A 118 1.15 3.32 15.10
N LEU A 119 1.84 2.70 14.17
CA LEU A 119 3.03 1.90 14.44
C LEU A 119 4.15 2.80 14.98
N GLY A 120 4.88 2.30 15.98
CA GLY A 120 5.92 3.06 16.69
C GLY A 120 5.42 3.87 17.88
N ARG A 121 4.12 3.93 18.14
CA ARG A 121 3.50 4.71 19.23
C ARG A 121 2.91 3.87 20.37
N ARG A 122 3.07 2.54 20.35
CA ARG A 122 2.55 1.60 21.35
C ARG A 122 1.05 1.74 21.64
N ASN A 123 0.28 2.22 20.69
CA ASN A 123 -1.17 2.41 20.81
C ASN A 123 -1.94 1.53 19.82
N THR A 124 -1.27 0.60 19.16
CA THR A 124 -1.85 -0.31 18.20
C THR A 124 -2.70 -1.36 18.90
N ARG A 125 -3.92 -1.55 18.43
CA ARG A 125 -4.84 -2.59 18.91
C ARG A 125 -4.40 -3.97 18.42
N LYS A 126 -5.13 -5.03 18.81
CA LYS A 126 -4.88 -6.38 18.33
C LYS A 126 -4.91 -6.42 16.80
N LEU A 127 -3.76 -6.73 16.20
CA LEU A 127 -3.60 -6.90 14.76
C LEU A 127 -4.45 -8.07 14.27
N ARG A 128 -4.90 -7.99 13.03
CA ARG A 128 -5.65 -9.05 12.35
C ARG A 128 -5.35 -9.03 10.86
N THR A 129 -5.41 -10.22 10.27
CA THR A 129 -5.35 -10.41 8.81
C THR A 129 -6.74 -10.73 8.29
N GLU A 130 -7.20 -10.02 7.30
CA GLU A 130 -8.40 -10.35 6.53
C GLU A 130 -7.99 -11.13 5.29
N ARG A 131 -8.75 -12.20 4.97
CA ARG A 131 -8.51 -13.05 3.82
C ARG A 131 -9.70 -13.00 2.88
N PHE A 132 -9.42 -12.85 1.59
CA PHE A 132 -10.44 -12.81 0.56
C PHE A 132 -9.90 -13.38 -0.75
N ALA A 133 -10.81 -13.67 -1.69
CA ALA A 133 -10.45 -14.12 -3.02
C ALA A 133 -10.46 -12.96 -4.01
N VAL A 134 -9.54 -12.98 -4.96
CA VAL A 134 -9.50 -12.07 -6.11
C VAL A 134 -9.54 -12.90 -7.41
N SER A 135 -10.16 -12.32 -8.43
CA SER A 135 -10.34 -12.95 -9.75
C SER A 135 -9.54 -12.18 -10.81
N PRO A 136 -9.09 -12.83 -11.89
CA PRO A 136 -8.47 -12.13 -13.00
C PRO A 136 -9.35 -10.98 -13.52
N GLY A 137 -8.72 -9.79 -13.64
CA GLY A 137 -9.38 -8.54 -14.00
C GLY A 137 -9.77 -7.65 -12.81
N ASP A 138 -9.74 -8.17 -11.58
CA ASP A 138 -10.01 -7.35 -10.39
C ASP A 138 -8.93 -6.27 -10.23
N LEU A 139 -9.35 -5.07 -9.82
CA LEU A 139 -8.49 -3.96 -9.45
C LEU A 139 -8.44 -3.84 -7.92
N LEU A 140 -7.23 -3.76 -7.40
CA LEU A 140 -6.97 -3.50 -5.99
C LEU A 140 -6.27 -2.15 -5.89
N VAL A 141 -6.87 -1.22 -5.17
CA VAL A 141 -6.37 0.16 -5.05
C VAL A 141 -6.02 0.41 -3.59
N MET A 142 -4.73 0.57 -3.32
CA MET A 142 -4.22 1.03 -2.02
C MET A 142 -3.86 2.50 -2.12
N HIS A 143 -4.22 3.31 -1.12
CA HIS A 143 -3.80 4.70 -1.09
C HIS A 143 -3.69 5.24 0.33
N THR A 144 -2.86 6.27 0.50
CA THR A 144 -2.75 7.08 1.72
C THR A 144 -3.91 8.08 1.79
N ASP A 145 -4.09 8.76 2.91
CA ASP A 145 -5.17 9.73 3.08
C ASP A 145 -4.94 11.06 2.32
N GLY A 146 -3.74 11.29 1.80
CA GLY A 146 -3.49 12.33 0.80
C GLY A 146 -4.27 12.13 -0.49
N VAL A 147 -4.83 10.94 -0.75
CA VAL A 147 -5.81 10.69 -1.80
C VAL A 147 -7.20 10.61 -1.16
N SER A 148 -8.13 11.49 -1.59
CA SER A 148 -9.51 11.46 -1.12
C SER A 148 -10.18 10.13 -1.47
N GLY A 149 -10.81 9.48 -0.51
CA GLY A 149 -11.56 8.23 -0.73
C GLY A 149 -12.92 8.40 -1.44
N ARG A 150 -13.23 9.59 -2.01
CA ARG A 150 -14.52 9.89 -2.66
C ARG A 150 -14.59 9.45 -4.13
N TRP A 151 -13.53 8.82 -4.65
CA TRP A 151 -13.54 8.29 -6.00
C TRP A 151 -14.44 7.06 -6.13
N GLU A 152 -15.01 6.86 -7.31
CA GLU A 152 -15.89 5.76 -7.64
C GLU A 152 -15.26 4.87 -8.73
N ARG A 153 -15.91 3.74 -9.04
CA ARG A 153 -15.40 2.79 -10.05
C ARG A 153 -15.23 3.45 -11.42
N ASP A 154 -16.14 4.36 -11.77
CA ASP A 154 -16.14 5.04 -13.07
C ASP A 154 -14.92 5.98 -13.24
N ASP A 155 -14.34 6.46 -12.14
CA ASP A 155 -13.13 7.26 -12.16
C ASP A 155 -11.87 6.48 -12.58
N LEU A 156 -11.93 5.14 -12.51
CA LEU A 156 -10.77 4.28 -12.77
C LEU A 156 -10.56 3.96 -14.26
N GLY A 157 -11.63 4.02 -15.06
CA GLY A 157 -11.57 3.66 -16.46
C GLY A 157 -11.11 2.20 -16.71
N ALA A 158 -10.81 1.90 -17.95
CA ALA A 158 -10.23 0.60 -18.38
C ALA A 158 -8.72 0.67 -18.61
N ASP A 159 -8.06 1.71 -18.13
CA ASP A 159 -6.67 2.03 -18.40
C ASP A 159 -5.68 1.09 -17.68
N ALA A 160 -4.42 1.14 -18.09
CA ALA A 160 -3.33 0.46 -17.40
C ALA A 160 -3.18 0.99 -15.96
N PRO A 161 -2.78 0.14 -14.99
CA PRO A 161 -2.72 0.50 -13.56
C PRO A 161 -1.95 1.79 -13.23
N ASP A 162 -0.88 2.09 -13.96
CA ASP A 162 -0.10 3.32 -13.79
C ASP A 162 -0.89 4.59 -14.18
N ARG A 163 -1.71 4.50 -15.24
CA ARG A 163 -2.61 5.60 -15.64
C ARG A 163 -3.76 5.78 -14.66
N VAL A 164 -4.31 4.68 -14.15
CA VAL A 164 -5.34 4.70 -13.11
C VAL A 164 -4.77 5.36 -11.85
N ALA A 165 -3.59 4.93 -11.38
CA ALA A 165 -2.95 5.51 -10.19
C ALA A 165 -2.72 7.01 -10.35
N ARG A 166 -2.21 7.43 -11.51
CA ARG A 166 -1.95 8.83 -11.83
C ARG A 166 -3.24 9.65 -11.90
N GLY A 167 -4.26 9.16 -12.60
CA GLY A 167 -5.58 9.81 -12.70
C GLY A 167 -6.24 10.01 -11.34
N LEU A 168 -6.15 9.00 -10.45
CA LEU A 168 -6.63 9.14 -9.07
C LEU A 168 -5.87 10.22 -8.29
N LEU A 169 -4.56 10.27 -8.44
CA LEU A 169 -3.74 11.27 -7.77
C LEU A 169 -4.04 12.68 -8.29
N ASP A 170 -4.18 12.85 -9.60
CA ASP A 170 -4.44 14.14 -10.24
C ASP A 170 -5.83 14.68 -9.90
N THR A 171 -6.84 13.81 -9.80
CA THR A 171 -8.24 14.22 -9.59
C THR A 171 -8.62 14.28 -8.10
N HIS A 172 -8.07 13.36 -7.29
CA HIS A 172 -8.48 13.17 -5.89
C HIS A 172 -7.35 13.41 -4.88
N GLY A 173 -6.14 13.75 -5.34
CA GLY A 173 -5.01 14.04 -4.47
C GLY A 173 -5.14 15.40 -3.78
N ARG A 174 -4.79 15.45 -2.49
CA ARG A 174 -4.79 16.65 -1.65
C ARG A 174 -3.42 17.32 -1.71
N SER A 175 -3.35 18.56 -2.16
CA SER A 175 -2.08 19.26 -2.37
C SER A 175 -1.29 19.53 -1.08
N HIS A 176 -1.99 19.63 0.04
CA HIS A 176 -1.40 19.94 1.34
C HIS A 176 -0.87 18.70 2.08
N ASP A 177 -0.92 17.51 1.45
CA ASP A 177 -0.48 16.25 2.04
C ASP A 177 0.33 15.41 1.05
N ASP A 178 1.18 14.55 1.59
CA ASP A 178 1.83 13.51 0.83
C ASP A 178 0.76 12.56 0.29
N ALA A 179 0.87 12.15 -0.96
CA ALA A 179 -0.17 11.34 -1.58
C ALA A 179 0.44 10.21 -2.41
N THR A 180 0.04 8.98 -2.11
CA THR A 180 0.48 7.79 -2.83
C THR A 180 -0.71 6.89 -3.14
N CYS A 181 -0.75 6.41 -4.38
CA CYS A 181 -1.72 5.44 -4.87
C CYS A 181 -1.00 4.27 -5.54
N VAL A 182 -1.28 3.06 -5.10
CA VAL A 182 -0.80 1.81 -5.69
C VAL A 182 -2.01 1.06 -6.25
N VAL A 183 -1.99 0.77 -7.54
CA VAL A 183 -3.06 0.05 -8.24
C VAL A 183 -2.52 -1.28 -8.74
N VAL A 184 -3.17 -2.37 -8.35
CA VAL A 184 -2.84 -3.72 -8.81
C VAL A 184 -3.99 -4.22 -9.68
N ARG A 185 -3.68 -4.64 -10.91
CA ARG A 185 -4.59 -5.45 -11.72
C ARG A 185 -4.18 -6.91 -11.60
N TRP A 186 -5.05 -7.71 -11.02
CA TRP A 186 -4.80 -9.13 -10.87
C TRP A 186 -5.07 -9.88 -12.19
N ASP A 187 -4.12 -10.70 -12.64
CA ASP A 187 -4.22 -11.52 -13.86
C ASP A 187 -4.10 -13.04 -13.57
N GLY A 188 -4.05 -13.41 -12.29
CA GLY A 188 -3.90 -14.80 -11.87
C GLY A 188 -2.45 -15.24 -11.66
N ALA A 189 -1.46 -14.35 -11.86
CA ALA A 189 -0.04 -14.64 -11.70
C ALA A 189 0.66 -13.63 -10.76
N PRO A 190 1.78 -14.01 -10.12
CA PRO A 190 2.56 -13.09 -9.30
C PRO A 190 3.16 -11.97 -10.14
N HIS A 191 3.55 -10.89 -9.48
CA HIS A 191 4.27 -9.79 -10.13
C HIS A 191 5.62 -10.29 -10.66
N ARG A 192 5.89 -10.01 -11.92
CA ARG A 192 7.22 -10.15 -12.50
C ARG A 192 7.76 -8.74 -12.64
N PRO A 193 8.84 -8.35 -11.93
CA PRO A 193 9.52 -7.10 -12.25
C PRO A 193 9.92 -7.18 -13.71
N ASP A 194 9.67 -6.10 -14.44
CA ASP A 194 10.08 -6.01 -15.84
C ASP A 194 11.57 -6.39 -15.91
N ALA A 195 11.90 -7.36 -16.74
CA ALA A 195 13.29 -7.63 -17.07
C ALA A 195 13.82 -6.31 -17.62
N GLU A 196 14.74 -5.67 -16.88
CA GLU A 196 15.43 -4.49 -17.36
C GLU A 196 15.88 -4.80 -18.78
N GLY A 197 15.41 -3.99 -19.73
CA GLY A 197 15.61 -4.20 -21.14
C GLY A 197 17.10 -4.37 -21.42
N GLU A 198 17.51 -5.58 -21.74
CA GLU A 198 18.75 -5.81 -22.47
C GLU A 198 18.56 -5.20 -23.86
N GLY A 199 19.16 -4.04 -24.07
CA GLY A 199 19.23 -3.30 -25.30
C GLY A 199 20.46 -2.43 -25.31
#